data_59223552e24f94f8df686ca2038177bf
#
_entry.id   59223552e24f94f8df686ca2038177bf
#
_cell.length_a   1.000
_cell.length_b   1.000
_cell.length_c   1.000
_cell.angle_alpha   90.00
_cell.angle_beta   90.00
_cell.angle_gamma   90.00
#
_symmetry.space_group_name_H-M   'P 1'
#
loop_
_entity.id
_entity.type
_entity.pdbx_description
1 polymer ?
#
loop_
_entity_poly.entity_id
_entity_poly.type
_entity_poly.pdbx_seq_one_letter_code
_entity_poly.pdbx_strand_id
1 'polypeptide(L)'
;MQAAIHYRVASAVPASHRFHITLTIAQPDPQGQCLWLPDWIPGSYMIRDFARNITKLNAIDSLGRTVVCRALDKSSWQCAPVDGPLTVNYEVYAWDLSVRSAHLDQHHGYFNGTSLFLAVAGQEANAVSVELCCPEGVVDWQVATTLPRLTAAPLGFGCYGAENYDALIDHPVEMGRFSYAEFEAAGVPHAIAI
;
A
#
# COMPACT_ATOMS: atom_id res chain seq x y z
N MET A 1 -15.52 -12.27 2.83
CA MET A 1 -14.32 -13.13 2.63
C MET A 1 -13.13 -12.21 2.52
N GLN A 2 -12.06 -12.48 3.24
CA GLN A 2 -10.81 -11.74 3.11
C GLN A 2 -10.16 -12.14 1.78
N ALA A 3 -9.61 -11.17 1.03
CA ALA A 3 -8.90 -11.44 -0.21
C ALA A 3 -7.66 -12.34 0.07
N ALA A 4 -7.19 -13.07 -0.95
CA ALA A 4 -6.00 -13.92 -0.82
C ALA A 4 -4.74 -13.11 -0.48
N ILE A 5 -4.72 -11.83 -0.89
CA ILE A 5 -3.67 -10.86 -0.61
C ILE A 5 -4.32 -9.68 0.11
N HIS A 6 -3.79 -9.34 1.28
CA HIS A 6 -4.29 -8.23 2.09
C HIS A 6 -3.15 -7.33 2.53
N TYR A 7 -3.31 -6.03 2.30
CA TYR A 7 -2.42 -5.00 2.81
C TYR A 7 -3.11 -4.22 3.93
N ARG A 8 -2.35 -3.88 4.95
CA ARG A 8 -2.75 -2.94 5.98
C ARG A 8 -1.74 -1.79 6.01
N VAL A 9 -2.22 -0.57 5.83
CA VAL A 9 -1.43 0.66 5.84
C VAL A 9 -1.74 1.43 7.11
N ALA A 10 -0.73 1.67 7.92
CA ALA A 10 -0.86 2.37 9.20
C ALA A 10 0.31 3.35 9.40
N SER A 11 0.16 4.27 10.35
CA SER A 11 1.25 5.08 10.88
C SER A 11 0.99 5.34 12.37
N ALA A 12 1.95 4.98 13.22
CA ALA A 12 1.87 5.26 14.66
C ALA A 12 2.27 6.71 14.96
N VAL A 13 3.22 7.26 14.21
CA VAL A 13 3.72 8.63 14.40
C VAL A 13 3.89 9.30 13.04
N PRO A 14 2.90 10.04 12.53
CA PRO A 14 2.97 10.70 11.22
C PRO A 14 4.21 11.60 11.05
N ALA A 15 4.63 12.28 12.11
CA ALA A 15 5.84 13.11 12.13
C ALA A 15 7.15 12.31 11.88
N SER A 16 7.12 10.99 11.94
CA SER A 16 8.26 10.14 11.59
C SER A 16 8.40 9.90 10.08
N HIS A 17 7.41 10.37 9.31
CA HIS A 17 7.35 10.20 7.86
C HIS A 17 7.41 8.73 7.43
N ARG A 18 6.73 7.82 8.16
CA ARG A 18 6.77 6.38 7.88
C ARG A 18 5.38 5.79 7.82
N PHE A 19 5.09 5.15 6.71
CA PHE A 19 4.00 4.18 6.63
C PHE A 19 4.51 2.81 7.08
N HIS A 20 3.72 2.14 7.90
CA HIS A 20 3.92 0.76 8.32
C HIS A 20 2.98 -0.12 7.53
N ILE A 21 3.55 -1.02 6.75
CA ILE A 21 2.77 -1.90 5.88
C ILE A 21 2.84 -3.32 6.43
N THR A 22 1.68 -3.94 6.56
CA THR A 22 1.55 -5.38 6.80
C THR A 22 0.91 -6.01 5.57
N LEU A 23 1.65 -6.87 4.89
CA LEU A 23 1.18 -7.68 3.77
C LEU A 23 0.92 -9.09 4.26
N THR A 24 -0.31 -9.58 4.14
CA THR A 24 -0.69 -10.96 4.43
C THR A 24 -1.02 -11.69 3.14
N ILE A 25 -0.35 -12.82 2.91
CA ILE A 25 -0.51 -13.69 1.76
C ILE A 25 -1.08 -15.01 2.27
N ALA A 26 -2.35 -15.29 1.94
CA ALA A 26 -3.04 -16.49 2.46
C ALA A 26 -2.44 -17.80 1.94
N GLN A 27 -1.97 -17.80 0.71
CA GLN A 27 -1.38 -18.96 0.04
C GLN A 27 -0.07 -18.52 -0.66
N PRO A 28 1.05 -18.42 0.07
CA PRO A 28 2.34 -18.12 -0.55
C PRO A 28 2.83 -19.29 -1.41
N ASP A 29 3.78 -19.02 -2.29
CA ASP A 29 4.43 -20.06 -3.09
C ASP A 29 5.09 -21.09 -2.15
N PRO A 30 4.76 -22.40 -2.29
CA PRO A 30 5.31 -23.45 -1.44
C PRO A 30 6.84 -23.64 -1.58
N GLN A 31 7.45 -23.10 -2.63
CA GLN A 31 8.90 -23.07 -2.80
C GLN A 31 9.56 -21.81 -2.23
N GLY A 32 8.76 -20.92 -1.62
CA GLY A 32 9.17 -19.62 -1.09
C GLY A 32 8.64 -18.48 -1.94
N GLN A 33 8.16 -17.44 -1.27
CA GLN A 33 7.49 -16.33 -1.93
C GLN A 33 8.47 -15.25 -2.36
N CYS A 34 8.50 -14.96 -3.64
CA CYS A 34 9.17 -13.77 -4.18
C CYS A 34 8.23 -12.57 -4.08
N LEU A 35 8.80 -11.44 -3.64
CA LEU A 35 8.14 -10.14 -3.55
C LEU A 35 8.96 -9.12 -4.32
N TRP A 36 8.31 -8.13 -4.94
CA TRP A 36 9.03 -7.07 -5.63
C TRP A 36 8.28 -5.75 -5.60
N LEU A 37 8.98 -4.65 -5.78
CA LEU A 37 8.40 -3.32 -5.91
C LEU A 37 8.75 -2.75 -7.29
N PRO A 38 7.81 -2.10 -8.00
CA PRO A 38 8.11 -1.47 -9.28
C PRO A 38 9.21 -0.42 -9.15
N ASP A 39 10.10 -0.37 -10.15
CA ASP A 39 11.12 0.68 -10.26
C ASP A 39 10.62 1.87 -11.08
N TRP A 40 9.48 1.72 -11.72
CA TRP A 40 8.94 2.65 -12.70
C TRP A 40 7.42 2.72 -12.63
N ILE A 41 6.86 3.83 -13.07
CA ILE A 41 5.42 4.08 -13.16
C ILE A 41 5.10 4.62 -14.56
N PRO A 42 4.01 4.19 -15.21
CA PRO A 42 3.56 4.75 -16.48
C PRO A 42 3.46 6.28 -16.43
N GLY A 43 3.90 6.95 -17.51
CA GLY A 43 3.95 8.42 -17.58
C GLY A 43 5.17 9.06 -16.89
N SER A 44 6.08 8.27 -16.31
CA SER A 44 7.38 8.75 -15.82
C SER A 44 8.47 8.42 -16.86
N TYR A 45 9.36 9.39 -17.11
CA TYR A 45 10.52 9.20 -17.98
C TYR A 45 11.80 8.81 -17.21
N MET A 46 11.64 8.43 -15.94
CA MET A 46 12.76 8.11 -15.05
C MET A 46 12.49 6.83 -14.28
N ILE A 47 13.54 6.03 -14.09
CA ILE A 47 13.56 4.99 -13.07
C ILE A 47 13.55 5.67 -11.71
N ARG A 48 12.66 5.24 -10.82
CA ARG A 48 12.39 5.91 -9.53
C ARG A 48 13.02 5.23 -8.32
N ASP A 49 13.37 3.95 -8.44
CA ASP A 49 13.96 3.15 -7.35
C ASP A 49 13.19 3.29 -6.01
N PHE A 50 11.87 3.13 -6.05
CA PHE A 50 11.00 3.32 -4.88
C PHE A 50 11.42 2.44 -3.70
N ALA A 51 11.95 1.25 -3.97
CA ALA A 51 12.39 0.29 -2.97
C ALA A 51 13.49 0.82 -2.03
N ARG A 52 14.24 1.87 -2.43
CA ARG A 52 15.22 2.54 -1.55
C ARG A 52 14.59 3.10 -0.27
N ASN A 53 13.26 3.36 -0.29
CA ASN A 53 12.53 3.89 0.85
C ASN A 53 12.00 2.78 1.78
N ILE A 54 12.09 1.50 1.37
CA ILE A 54 11.68 0.37 2.21
C ILE A 54 12.74 0.13 3.28
N THR A 55 12.29 0.09 4.53
CA THR A 55 13.11 -0.20 5.69
C THR A 55 12.47 -1.28 6.56
N LYS A 56 13.26 -1.94 7.38
CA LYS A 56 12.81 -2.91 8.40
C LYS A 56 11.93 -4.05 7.85
N LEU A 57 12.20 -4.52 6.63
CA LEU A 57 11.45 -5.63 6.07
C LEU A 57 11.74 -6.91 6.87
N ASN A 58 10.69 -7.53 7.38
CA ASN A 58 10.73 -8.82 8.07
C ASN A 58 9.48 -9.63 7.74
N ALA A 59 9.57 -10.95 7.89
CA ALA A 59 8.47 -11.86 7.63
C ALA A 59 8.27 -12.85 8.78
N ILE A 60 7.01 -13.25 8.97
CA ILE A 60 6.61 -14.27 9.95
C ILE A 60 5.63 -15.26 9.33
N ASP A 61 5.67 -16.49 9.81
CA ASP A 61 4.70 -17.52 9.44
C ASP A 61 3.41 -17.42 10.30
N SER A 62 2.46 -18.33 10.05
CA SER A 62 1.19 -18.42 10.77
C SER A 62 1.31 -18.68 12.27
N LEU A 63 2.47 -19.13 12.76
CA LEU A 63 2.78 -19.38 14.16
C LEU A 63 3.58 -18.22 14.78
N GLY A 64 3.81 -17.13 14.05
CA GLY A 64 4.60 -15.99 14.50
C GLY A 64 6.12 -16.23 14.48
N ARG A 65 6.60 -17.31 13.89
CA ARG A 65 8.04 -17.60 13.77
C ARG A 65 8.64 -16.77 12.64
N THR A 66 9.83 -16.23 12.88
CA THR A 66 10.56 -15.45 11.87
C THR A 66 10.86 -16.29 10.63
N VAL A 67 10.52 -15.75 9.46
CA VAL A 67 10.82 -16.31 8.14
C VAL A 67 11.98 -15.54 7.54
N VAL A 68 12.98 -16.24 7.03
CA VAL A 68 14.13 -15.62 6.37
C VAL A 68 13.68 -15.01 5.06
N CYS A 69 13.85 -13.69 4.93
CA CYS A 69 13.68 -12.93 3.69
C CYS A 69 15.03 -12.39 3.25
N ARG A 70 15.43 -12.65 2.02
CA ARG A 70 16.71 -12.19 1.44
C ARG A 70 16.44 -11.28 0.26
N ALA A 71 17.12 -10.15 0.21
CA ALA A 71 17.12 -9.32 -1.00
C ALA A 71 17.80 -10.09 -2.14
N LEU A 72 17.15 -10.15 -3.29
CA LEU A 72 17.69 -10.70 -4.53
C LEU A 72 18.42 -9.63 -5.33
N ASP A 73 17.85 -8.44 -5.35
CA ASP A 73 18.39 -7.24 -5.98
C ASP A 73 17.91 -5.99 -5.21
N LYS A 74 17.96 -4.81 -5.85
CA LYS A 74 17.56 -3.53 -5.24
C LYS A 74 16.07 -3.42 -4.93
N SER A 75 15.20 -4.17 -5.61
CA SER A 75 13.74 -4.02 -5.56
C SER A 75 12.99 -5.34 -5.37
N SER A 76 13.69 -6.46 -5.14
CA SER A 76 13.07 -7.77 -4.93
C SER A 76 13.63 -8.56 -3.76
N TRP A 77 12.77 -9.39 -3.15
CA TRP A 77 13.07 -10.19 -1.97
C TRP A 77 12.51 -11.60 -2.12
N GLN A 78 13.25 -12.59 -1.64
CA GLN A 78 12.83 -13.97 -1.56
C GLN A 78 12.62 -14.37 -0.10
N CYS A 79 11.37 -14.68 0.28
CA CYS A 79 11.05 -15.29 1.55
C CYS A 79 11.17 -16.81 1.47
N ALA A 80 11.69 -17.44 2.52
CA ALA A 80 11.78 -18.88 2.61
C ALA A 80 10.39 -19.55 2.60
N PRO A 81 10.28 -20.82 2.20
CA PRO A 81 9.04 -21.59 2.24
C PRO A 81 8.42 -21.62 3.64
N VAL A 82 7.09 -21.56 3.68
CA VAL A 82 6.30 -21.67 4.91
C VAL A 82 5.07 -22.55 4.68
N ASP A 83 4.59 -23.15 5.77
CA ASP A 83 3.30 -23.85 5.78
C ASP A 83 2.20 -22.86 6.22
N GLY A 84 1.24 -22.59 5.32
CA GLY A 84 0.14 -21.65 5.57
C GLY A 84 0.49 -20.18 5.26
N PRO A 85 -0.29 -19.24 5.80
CA PRO A 85 -0.15 -17.83 5.50
C PRO A 85 1.23 -17.24 5.85
N LEU A 86 1.70 -16.35 4.99
CA LEU A 86 2.91 -15.55 5.20
C LEU A 86 2.49 -14.09 5.50
N THR A 87 3.06 -13.50 6.55
CA THR A 87 2.91 -12.08 6.87
C THR A 87 4.25 -11.38 6.74
N VAL A 88 4.28 -10.31 5.95
CA VAL A 88 5.47 -9.48 5.72
C VAL A 88 5.20 -8.09 6.24
N ASN A 89 6.04 -7.61 7.15
CA ASN A 89 5.97 -6.27 7.70
C ASN A 89 7.15 -5.45 7.20
N TYR A 90 6.89 -4.22 6.78
CA TYR A 90 7.94 -3.27 6.38
C TYR A 90 7.51 -1.84 6.59
N GLU A 91 8.48 -0.94 6.64
CA GLU A 91 8.25 0.50 6.70
C GLU A 91 8.65 1.14 5.38
N VAL A 92 7.88 2.15 4.97
CA VAL A 92 8.21 3.00 3.82
C VAL A 92 8.42 4.42 4.32
N TYR A 93 9.63 4.96 4.09
CA TYR A 93 9.93 6.37 4.36
C TYR A 93 9.26 7.24 3.30
N ALA A 94 8.42 8.16 3.74
CA ALA A 94 7.49 8.93 2.92
C ALA A 94 7.72 10.44 3.13
N TRP A 95 8.75 10.99 2.48
CA TRP A 95 9.08 12.41 2.53
C TRP A 95 9.35 12.97 1.14
N ASP A 96 8.46 12.67 0.20
CA ASP A 96 8.52 13.16 -1.18
C ASP A 96 7.12 13.56 -1.65
N LEU A 97 6.88 14.86 -1.85
CA LEU A 97 5.61 15.43 -2.30
C LEU A 97 5.30 15.19 -3.79
N SER A 98 6.13 14.42 -4.49
CA SER A 98 5.83 14.04 -5.87
C SER A 98 4.56 13.18 -5.93
N VAL A 99 3.67 13.46 -6.87
CA VAL A 99 2.49 12.63 -7.19
C VAL A 99 2.81 11.19 -7.58
N ARG A 100 4.10 10.85 -7.74
CA ARG A 100 4.59 9.53 -8.09
C ARG A 100 5.22 8.79 -6.92
N SER A 101 5.21 9.37 -5.72
CA SER A 101 5.92 8.85 -4.56
C SER A 101 5.00 8.76 -3.34
N ALA A 102 5.55 8.96 -2.14
CA ALA A 102 4.81 8.98 -0.91
C ALA A 102 5.25 10.12 0.00
N HIS A 103 4.29 10.74 0.66
CA HIS A 103 4.51 11.77 1.67
C HIS A 103 3.63 11.49 2.89
N LEU A 104 4.17 11.76 4.07
CA LEU A 104 3.42 11.69 5.32
C LEU A 104 4.00 12.69 6.32
N ASP A 105 3.14 13.54 6.88
CA ASP A 105 3.46 14.39 8.00
C ASP A 105 2.27 14.51 8.98
N GLN A 106 2.29 15.50 9.84
CA GLN A 106 1.23 15.74 10.84
C GLN A 106 -0.04 16.34 10.24
N HIS A 107 -0.01 16.78 8.99
CA HIS A 107 -1.09 17.50 8.33
C HIS A 107 -1.80 16.64 7.28
N HIS A 108 -1.04 15.85 6.52
CA HIS A 108 -1.61 14.95 5.52
C HIS A 108 -0.68 13.77 5.22
N GLY A 109 -1.23 12.75 4.56
CA GLY A 109 -0.51 11.64 3.99
C GLY A 109 -0.95 11.40 2.56
N TYR A 110 0.00 11.17 1.67
CA TYR A 110 -0.23 10.83 0.28
C TYR A 110 0.64 9.65 -0.12
N PHE A 111 0.13 8.78 -0.96
CA PHE A 111 0.97 7.82 -1.67
C PHE A 111 0.40 7.42 -3.02
N ASN A 112 1.30 7.19 -3.98
CA ASN A 112 1.05 6.37 -5.14
C ASN A 112 1.36 4.91 -4.80
N GLY A 113 0.49 3.99 -5.14
CA GLY A 113 0.60 2.58 -4.75
C GLY A 113 1.90 1.91 -5.17
N THR A 114 2.52 2.35 -6.28
CA THR A 114 3.83 1.86 -6.73
C THR A 114 4.97 2.10 -5.74
N SER A 115 4.82 3.09 -4.85
CA SER A 115 5.83 3.42 -3.83
C SER A 115 5.63 2.65 -2.52
N LEU A 116 4.48 1.99 -2.33
CA LEU A 116 4.11 1.34 -1.07
C LEU A 116 3.95 -0.19 -1.17
N PHE A 117 3.23 -0.68 -2.18
CA PHE A 117 2.73 -2.05 -2.18
C PHE A 117 3.69 -3.00 -2.87
N LEU A 118 4.27 -3.94 -2.11
CA LEU A 118 5.04 -5.04 -2.67
C LEU A 118 4.14 -5.97 -3.47
N ALA A 119 4.46 -6.22 -4.72
CA ALA A 119 3.81 -7.25 -5.54
C ALA A 119 4.15 -8.64 -5.02
N VAL A 120 3.18 -9.54 -5.07
CA VAL A 120 3.33 -10.97 -4.76
C VAL A 120 3.54 -11.70 -6.08
N ALA A 121 4.79 -12.10 -6.37
CA ALA A 121 5.14 -12.72 -7.65
C ALA A 121 4.32 -13.98 -7.92
N GLY A 122 3.76 -14.06 -9.14
CA GLY A 122 2.87 -15.13 -9.57
C GLY A 122 1.42 -15.00 -9.09
N GLN A 123 1.08 -13.95 -8.35
CA GLN A 123 -0.27 -13.69 -7.84
C GLN A 123 -0.78 -12.28 -8.19
N GLU A 124 -0.14 -11.59 -9.11
CA GLU A 124 -0.46 -10.21 -9.48
C GLU A 124 -1.88 -10.06 -10.04
N ALA A 125 -2.43 -11.12 -10.66
CA ALA A 125 -3.79 -11.15 -11.19
C ALA A 125 -4.87 -11.38 -10.13
N ASN A 126 -4.51 -11.70 -8.89
CA ASN A 126 -5.48 -11.95 -7.84
C ASN A 126 -6.07 -10.64 -7.29
N ALA A 127 -7.35 -10.70 -6.90
CA ALA A 127 -7.99 -9.61 -6.20
C ALA A 127 -7.30 -9.38 -4.84
N VAL A 128 -7.15 -8.09 -4.51
CA VAL A 128 -6.47 -7.64 -3.29
C VAL A 128 -7.40 -6.79 -2.44
N SER A 129 -7.12 -6.74 -1.15
CA SER A 129 -7.78 -5.80 -0.24
C SER A 129 -6.74 -4.95 0.49
N VAL A 130 -7.13 -3.70 0.80
CA VAL A 130 -6.29 -2.75 1.54
C VAL A 130 -7.09 -2.17 2.69
N GLU A 131 -6.57 -2.30 3.89
CA GLU A 131 -7.06 -1.59 5.06
C GLU A 131 -6.23 -0.31 5.25
N LEU A 132 -6.89 0.85 5.13
CA LEU A 132 -6.31 2.14 5.47
C LEU A 132 -6.68 2.46 6.92
N CYS A 133 -5.67 2.52 7.79
CA CYS A 133 -5.87 2.84 9.21
C CYS A 133 -5.67 4.33 9.45
N CYS A 134 -6.57 4.93 10.23
CA CYS A 134 -6.37 6.30 10.69
C CYS A 134 -5.06 6.37 11.50
N PRO A 135 -4.13 7.30 11.20
CA PRO A 135 -2.92 7.45 11.97
C PRO A 135 -3.22 7.80 13.44
N GLU A 136 -2.37 7.34 14.35
CA GLU A 136 -2.55 7.61 15.76
C GLU A 136 -2.40 9.11 16.07
N GLY A 137 -3.26 9.61 16.97
CA GLY A 137 -3.20 10.99 17.46
C GLY A 137 -3.69 12.06 16.48
N VAL A 138 -4.19 11.67 15.29
CA VAL A 138 -4.82 12.62 14.36
C VAL A 138 -6.35 12.61 14.53
N VAL A 139 -6.95 13.76 14.32
CA VAL A 139 -8.40 13.96 14.43
C VAL A 139 -8.88 14.57 13.12
N ASP A 140 -10.07 14.15 12.67
CA ASP A 140 -10.75 14.71 11.47
C ASP A 140 -10.00 14.51 10.15
N TRP A 141 -9.11 13.52 10.05
CA TRP A 141 -8.57 13.11 8.78
C TRP A 141 -9.61 12.31 8.00
N GLN A 142 -9.62 12.55 6.70
CA GLN A 142 -10.44 11.87 5.70
C GLN A 142 -9.56 11.16 4.70
N VAL A 143 -10.15 10.30 3.87
CA VAL A 143 -9.45 9.57 2.80
C VAL A 143 -10.12 9.91 1.47
N ALA A 144 -9.33 10.40 0.52
CA ALA A 144 -9.74 10.54 -0.87
C ALA A 144 -8.97 9.55 -1.74
N THR A 145 -9.68 8.68 -2.40
CA THR A 145 -9.15 7.67 -3.34
C THR A 145 -10.25 7.20 -4.28
N THR A 146 -9.87 6.74 -5.45
CA THR A 146 -10.76 6.07 -6.40
C THR A 146 -10.82 4.56 -6.20
N LEU A 147 -10.09 3.99 -5.22
CA LEU A 147 -10.21 2.57 -4.86
C LEU A 147 -11.66 2.23 -4.47
N PRO A 148 -12.24 1.13 -5.01
CA PRO A 148 -13.53 0.62 -4.60
C PRO A 148 -13.60 0.35 -3.09
N ARG A 149 -14.61 0.91 -2.41
CA ARG A 149 -14.84 0.68 -0.98
C ARG A 149 -15.43 -0.70 -0.73
N LEU A 150 -14.85 -1.45 0.19
CA LEU A 150 -15.42 -2.72 0.68
C LEU A 150 -16.24 -2.50 1.96
N THR A 151 -15.60 -1.92 2.99
CA THR A 151 -16.26 -1.60 4.26
C THR A 151 -16.02 -0.16 4.72
N ALA A 152 -15.17 0.57 4.04
CA ALA A 152 -14.92 1.98 4.35
C ALA A 152 -16.17 2.84 4.10
N ALA A 153 -16.44 3.80 4.99
CA ALA A 153 -17.42 4.85 4.76
C ALA A 153 -16.95 5.81 3.64
N PRO A 154 -17.83 6.61 3.02
CA PRO A 154 -17.41 7.70 2.15
C PRO A 154 -16.37 8.59 2.84
N LEU A 155 -15.26 8.87 2.15
CA LEU A 155 -14.13 9.64 2.67
C LEU A 155 -13.55 9.10 4.00
N GLY A 156 -13.80 7.84 4.33
CA GLY A 156 -13.43 7.22 5.60
C GLY A 156 -12.28 6.25 5.51
N PHE A 157 -11.56 6.08 6.61
CA PHE A 157 -10.64 4.96 6.79
C PHE A 157 -11.42 3.63 6.82
N GLY A 158 -10.74 2.52 6.53
CA GLY A 158 -11.33 1.18 6.47
C GLY A 158 -10.83 0.38 5.29
N CYS A 159 -11.61 -0.64 4.86
CA CYS A 159 -11.18 -1.54 3.82
C CYS A 159 -11.66 -1.11 2.43
N TYR A 160 -10.72 -1.17 1.50
CA TYR A 160 -10.86 -0.96 0.06
C TYR A 160 -10.39 -2.21 -0.69
N GLY A 161 -10.68 -2.30 -1.97
CA GLY A 161 -10.28 -3.44 -2.79
C GLY A 161 -9.86 -3.03 -4.20
N ALA A 162 -9.10 -3.90 -4.85
CA ALA A 162 -8.79 -3.83 -6.26
C ALA A 162 -8.88 -5.23 -6.88
N GLU A 163 -9.16 -5.29 -8.17
CA GLU A 163 -9.32 -6.56 -8.87
C GLU A 163 -8.00 -7.30 -9.10
N ASN A 164 -6.88 -6.59 -9.08
CA ASN A 164 -5.53 -7.12 -9.25
C ASN A 164 -4.49 -6.11 -8.74
N TYR A 165 -3.21 -6.46 -8.82
CA TYR A 165 -2.12 -5.61 -8.37
C TYR A 165 -1.99 -4.33 -9.22
N ASP A 166 -2.13 -4.41 -10.54
CA ASP A 166 -2.01 -3.24 -11.43
C ASP A 166 -3.12 -2.22 -11.12
N ALA A 167 -4.35 -2.68 -10.93
CA ALA A 167 -5.45 -1.82 -10.50
C ALA A 167 -5.18 -1.21 -9.12
N LEU A 168 -4.58 -1.96 -8.17
CA LEU A 168 -4.24 -1.44 -6.85
C LEU A 168 -3.29 -0.25 -6.93
N ILE A 169 -2.22 -0.37 -7.71
CA ILE A 169 -1.18 0.66 -7.77
C ILE A 169 -1.55 1.86 -8.66
N ASP A 170 -2.61 1.76 -9.46
CA ASP A 170 -3.12 2.85 -10.30
C ASP A 170 -4.04 3.83 -9.55
N HIS A 171 -4.41 3.51 -8.31
CA HIS A 171 -5.24 4.35 -7.46
C HIS A 171 -4.43 5.04 -6.37
N PRO A 172 -4.11 6.34 -6.49
CA PRO A 172 -3.47 7.08 -5.42
C PRO A 172 -4.41 7.25 -4.22
N VAL A 173 -3.81 7.47 -3.07
CA VAL A 173 -4.52 7.76 -1.82
C VAL A 173 -4.01 9.05 -1.24
N GLU A 174 -4.93 9.97 -0.96
CA GLU A 174 -4.72 11.16 -0.13
C GLU A 174 -5.46 10.98 1.19
N MET A 175 -4.82 11.33 2.29
CA MET A 175 -5.43 11.32 3.62
C MET A 175 -5.03 12.58 4.40
N GLY A 176 -6.02 13.22 5.02
CA GLY A 176 -5.80 14.47 5.73
C GLY A 176 -7.09 15.24 5.94
N ARG A 177 -6.93 16.52 6.29
CA ARG A 177 -8.04 17.48 6.28
C ARG A 177 -8.02 18.20 4.97
N PHE A 178 -9.04 17.99 4.17
CA PHE A 178 -9.19 18.63 2.86
C PHE A 178 -10.64 19.06 2.64
N SER A 179 -10.85 20.05 1.79
CA SER A 179 -12.17 20.39 1.26
C SER A 179 -12.51 19.40 0.14
N TYR A 180 -13.75 18.91 0.13
CA TYR A 180 -14.25 17.99 -0.88
C TYR A 180 -15.42 18.59 -1.61
N ALA A 181 -15.41 18.53 -2.93
CA ALA A 181 -16.49 18.97 -3.77
C ALA A 181 -16.75 17.99 -4.91
N GLU A 182 -18.01 17.77 -5.22
CA GLU A 182 -18.46 16.97 -6.36
C GLU A 182 -19.09 17.88 -7.42
N PHE A 183 -18.87 17.59 -8.68
CA PHE A 183 -19.47 18.28 -9.82
C PHE A 183 -19.61 17.35 -11.01
N GLU A 184 -20.42 17.73 -11.97
CA GLU A 184 -20.59 17.01 -13.23
C GLU A 184 -19.98 17.82 -14.38
N ALA A 185 -19.22 17.16 -15.23
CA ALA A 185 -18.71 17.72 -16.47
C ALA A 185 -18.95 16.74 -17.62
N ALA A 186 -19.62 17.21 -18.67
CA ALA A 186 -19.98 16.41 -19.86
C ALA A 186 -20.72 15.10 -19.52
N GLY A 187 -21.58 15.09 -18.50
CA GLY A 187 -22.33 13.92 -18.06
C GLY A 187 -21.52 12.92 -17.25
N VAL A 188 -20.30 13.28 -16.84
CA VAL A 188 -19.41 12.43 -16.01
C VAL A 188 -19.28 13.06 -14.62
N PRO A 189 -19.52 12.29 -13.54
CA PRO A 189 -19.29 12.77 -12.18
C PRO A 189 -17.81 12.91 -11.89
N HIS A 190 -17.44 14.01 -11.25
CA HIS A 190 -16.08 14.34 -10.84
C HIS A 190 -16.09 14.70 -9.35
N ALA A 191 -14.94 14.45 -8.70
CA ALA A 191 -14.70 14.88 -7.34
C ALA A 191 -13.32 15.54 -7.22
N ILE A 192 -13.23 16.56 -6.37
CA ILE A 192 -11.97 17.25 -6.05
C ILE A 192 -11.78 17.22 -4.54
N ALA A 193 -10.58 16.81 -4.10
CA ALA A 193 -10.07 16.98 -2.76
C ALA A 193 -8.94 18.00 -2.77
N ILE A 194 -9.04 19.08 -1.94
CA ILE A 194 -8.10 20.22 -1.89
C ILE A 194 -7.68 20.49 -0.46
#